data_ef0d884253e1a31fc29756828be2d552
#
_entry.id   ef0d884253e1a31fc29756828be2d552
#
_cell.length_a   1.000
_cell.length_b   1.000
_cell.length_c   1.000
_cell.angle_alpha   90.00
_cell.angle_beta   90.00
_cell.angle_gamma   90.00
#
_symmetry.space_group_name_H-M   'P 1'
#
loop_
_entity.id
_entity.type
_entity.pdbx_description
1 polymer ?
#
loop_
_entity_poly.entity_id
_entity_poly.type
_entity_poly.pdbx_seq_one_letter_code
_entity_poly.pdbx_strand_id
1 'polypeptide(L)'
;MSDTKLKPATKKPATRKAAPHAPELTKDDVYLFGIGTWERSWEKMGAHPDTQQRTRGWRFCVWAPDVKSVHVIGEFNNWDEQANPLVPVHTSSIWEGFIPGAEQGQLYKYLIETNEGEKLYKADPYAFKAECPPGTASVLWTLDGYKWNDAAWLKRRAGHNHMSQPLNIYEVHIGSWKRHGDAPQGEPDEYGNYPGPMDPFPAQRGA
;
A
#
# COMPACT_ATOMS: atom_id res chain seq x y z
N MET A 1 -47.36 -45.30 -3.01
CA MET A 1 -45.91 -45.09 -2.64
C MET A 1 -45.27 -44.32 -3.77
N SER A 2 -45.17 -43.02 -3.60
CA SER A 2 -44.65 -42.12 -4.65
C SER A 2 -43.32 -41.56 -4.17
N ASP A 3 -42.23 -42.02 -4.82
CA ASP A 3 -40.87 -41.55 -4.57
C ASP A 3 -40.68 -40.17 -5.21
N THR A 4 -40.62 -39.14 -4.39
CA THR A 4 -40.28 -37.81 -4.82
C THR A 4 -38.75 -37.65 -4.75
N LYS A 5 -38.07 -37.82 -5.90
CA LYS A 5 -36.64 -37.53 -6.06
C LYS A 5 -36.41 -36.02 -5.96
N LEU A 6 -35.75 -35.58 -4.89
CA LEU A 6 -35.21 -34.22 -4.77
C LEU A 6 -34.10 -33.99 -5.83
N LYS A 7 -34.29 -33.00 -6.70
CA LYS A 7 -33.24 -32.48 -7.59
C LYS A 7 -32.13 -31.81 -6.77
N PRO A 8 -30.84 -32.05 -7.07
CA PRO A 8 -29.75 -31.34 -6.40
C PRO A 8 -29.74 -29.87 -6.81
N ALA A 9 -29.63 -28.99 -5.81
CA ALA A 9 -29.51 -27.54 -6.00
C ALA A 9 -28.22 -27.22 -6.78
N THR A 10 -28.36 -26.64 -7.96
CA THR A 10 -27.25 -26.08 -8.71
C THR A 10 -26.64 -24.89 -7.97
N LYS A 11 -25.42 -25.06 -7.44
CA LYS A 11 -24.62 -23.95 -6.92
C LYS A 11 -24.41 -22.91 -8.03
N LYS A 12 -24.91 -21.68 -7.83
CA LYS A 12 -24.54 -20.52 -8.65
C LYS A 12 -23.01 -20.40 -8.68
N PRO A 13 -22.40 -20.20 -9.86
CA PRO A 13 -20.97 -19.97 -9.93
C PRO A 13 -20.63 -18.68 -9.15
N ALA A 14 -19.65 -18.77 -8.26
CA ALA A 14 -19.12 -17.62 -7.56
C ALA A 14 -18.62 -16.60 -8.59
N THR A 15 -19.12 -15.38 -8.51
CA THR A 15 -18.64 -14.25 -9.33
C THR A 15 -17.15 -14.09 -9.11
N ARG A 16 -16.37 -14.48 -10.11
CA ARG A 16 -14.92 -14.30 -10.11
C ARG A 16 -14.65 -12.79 -10.01
N LYS A 17 -14.09 -12.32 -8.90
CA LYS A 17 -13.62 -10.92 -8.79
C LYS A 17 -12.73 -10.63 -10.00
N ALA A 18 -12.98 -9.52 -10.67
CA ALA A 18 -12.10 -9.04 -11.73
C ALA A 18 -10.67 -9.01 -11.22
N ALA A 19 -9.71 -9.37 -12.08
CA ALA A 19 -8.30 -9.26 -11.73
C ALA A 19 -7.98 -7.78 -11.44
N PRO A 20 -7.15 -7.48 -10.43
CA PRO A 20 -6.76 -6.12 -10.15
C PRO A 20 -6.04 -5.53 -11.37
N HIS A 21 -6.37 -4.30 -11.69
CA HIS A 21 -5.72 -3.49 -12.73
C HIS A 21 -5.50 -2.11 -12.17
N ALA A 22 -4.24 -1.72 -12.02
CA ALA A 22 -3.90 -0.38 -11.56
C ALA A 22 -4.17 0.62 -12.69
N PRO A 23 -4.86 1.74 -12.42
CA PRO A 23 -5.16 2.71 -13.45
C PRO A 23 -3.87 3.37 -13.97
N GLU A 24 -3.73 3.45 -15.29
CA GLU A 24 -2.59 4.10 -15.94
C GLU A 24 -2.57 5.61 -15.67
N LEU A 25 -1.35 6.19 -15.71
CA LEU A 25 -1.17 7.63 -15.65
C LEU A 25 -1.61 8.28 -16.95
N THR A 26 -2.49 9.26 -16.84
CA THR A 26 -2.93 10.09 -17.95
C THR A 26 -2.08 11.38 -18.05
N LYS A 27 -2.18 12.09 -19.17
CA LYS A 27 -1.55 13.42 -19.31
C LYS A 27 -2.08 14.42 -18.30
N ASP A 28 -3.36 14.31 -17.94
CA ASP A 28 -3.98 15.18 -16.94
C ASP A 28 -3.42 14.88 -15.54
N ASP A 29 -3.20 13.60 -15.19
CA ASP A 29 -2.56 13.23 -13.93
C ASP A 29 -1.16 13.83 -13.81
N VAL A 30 -0.36 13.72 -14.89
CA VAL A 30 0.99 14.28 -14.95
C VAL A 30 0.97 15.80 -14.80
N TYR A 31 0.02 16.47 -15.47
CA TYR A 31 -0.15 17.91 -15.35
C TYR A 31 -0.56 18.32 -13.92
N LEU A 32 -1.57 17.67 -13.34
CA LEU A 32 -2.04 17.94 -11.98
C LEU A 32 -0.95 17.67 -10.93
N PHE A 33 -0.13 16.64 -11.15
CA PHE A 33 1.03 16.36 -10.30
C PHE A 33 2.04 17.50 -10.36
N GLY A 34 2.35 17.97 -11.57
CA GLY A 34 3.33 19.04 -11.81
C GLY A 34 2.93 20.37 -11.18
N ILE A 35 1.64 20.70 -11.13
CA ILE A 35 1.12 21.93 -10.48
C ILE A 35 0.74 21.73 -9.00
N GLY A 36 0.93 20.52 -8.45
CA GLY A 36 0.70 20.24 -7.02
C GLY A 36 -0.76 20.21 -6.60
N THR A 37 -1.70 19.98 -7.52
CA THR A 37 -3.14 19.94 -7.22
C THR A 37 -3.78 18.56 -7.33
N TRP A 38 -2.99 17.52 -7.51
CA TRP A 38 -3.49 16.15 -7.57
C TRP A 38 -3.63 15.53 -6.18
N GLU A 39 -4.77 15.78 -5.54
CA GLU A 39 -5.06 15.35 -4.16
C GLU A 39 -5.05 13.83 -3.96
N ARG A 40 -5.37 13.07 -5.02
CA ARG A 40 -5.46 11.59 -4.96
C ARG A 40 -4.32 10.89 -5.70
N SER A 41 -3.16 11.50 -5.73
CA SER A 41 -1.97 10.94 -6.41
C SER A 41 -1.59 9.54 -5.90
N TRP A 42 -1.84 9.26 -4.63
CA TRP A 42 -1.59 7.98 -3.98
C TRP A 42 -2.36 6.79 -4.59
N GLU A 43 -3.40 7.04 -5.38
CA GLU A 43 -4.14 5.98 -6.06
C GLU A 43 -3.39 5.41 -7.28
N LYS A 44 -2.43 6.17 -7.79
CA LYS A 44 -1.65 5.80 -8.98
C LYS A 44 -0.14 5.82 -8.75
N MET A 45 0.35 6.71 -7.89
CA MET A 45 1.75 6.74 -7.47
C MET A 45 2.03 5.64 -6.46
N GLY A 46 3.28 5.17 -6.40
CA GLY A 46 3.67 4.05 -5.56
C GLY A 46 3.50 2.69 -6.24
N ALA A 47 3.37 1.64 -5.42
CA ALA A 47 3.25 0.27 -5.89
C ALA A 47 1.80 -0.23 -5.74
N HIS A 48 1.21 -0.67 -6.85
CA HIS A 48 -0.16 -1.16 -6.91
C HIS A 48 -0.26 -2.52 -7.60
N PRO A 49 -1.09 -3.46 -7.11
CA PRO A 49 -1.31 -4.72 -7.79
C PRO A 49 -1.95 -4.48 -9.17
N ASP A 50 -1.45 -5.17 -10.15
CA ASP A 50 -1.89 -5.04 -11.54
C ASP A 50 -1.91 -6.39 -12.25
N THR A 51 -2.58 -6.44 -13.41
CA THR A 51 -2.60 -7.61 -14.28
C THR A 51 -2.45 -7.15 -15.73
N GLN A 52 -1.28 -7.39 -16.29
CA GLN A 52 -0.98 -7.08 -17.69
C GLN A 52 -0.85 -8.36 -18.50
N GLN A 53 -1.45 -8.41 -19.69
CA GLN A 53 -1.42 -9.57 -20.60
C GLN A 53 -1.74 -10.91 -19.89
N ARG A 54 -2.71 -10.92 -18.96
CA ARG A 54 -3.11 -12.06 -18.11
C ARG A 54 -2.09 -12.48 -17.06
N THR A 55 -0.97 -11.76 -16.90
CA THR A 55 0.03 -12.01 -15.87
C THR A 55 -0.20 -11.07 -14.70
N ARG A 56 -0.31 -11.63 -13.50
CA ARG A 56 -0.40 -10.84 -12.27
C ARG A 56 0.98 -10.33 -11.86
N GLY A 57 1.01 -9.16 -11.26
CA GLY A 57 2.21 -8.52 -10.75
C GLY A 57 1.87 -7.19 -10.09
N TRP A 58 2.83 -6.29 -10.09
CA TRP A 58 2.69 -4.97 -9.50
C TRP A 58 3.18 -3.90 -10.47
N ARG A 59 2.43 -2.81 -10.55
CA ARG A 59 2.85 -1.59 -11.23
C ARG A 59 3.47 -0.65 -10.20
N PHE A 60 4.61 -0.08 -10.57
CA PHE A 60 5.37 0.87 -9.77
C PHE A 60 5.38 2.21 -10.47
N CYS A 61 5.25 3.27 -9.67
CA CYS A 61 5.24 4.63 -10.17
C CYS A 61 5.90 5.56 -9.15
N VAL A 62 6.96 6.26 -9.55
CA VAL A 62 7.71 7.15 -8.67
C VAL A 62 8.13 8.42 -9.38
N TRP A 63 8.15 9.52 -8.66
CA TRP A 63 8.70 10.77 -9.15
C TRP A 63 10.19 10.85 -8.80
N ALA A 64 11.03 10.96 -9.81
CA ALA A 64 12.48 11.09 -9.67
C ALA A 64 13.01 12.04 -10.77
N PRO A 65 13.14 13.34 -10.45
CA PRO A 65 13.65 14.34 -11.39
C PRO A 65 15.17 14.26 -11.52
N ASP A 66 15.67 14.68 -12.69
CA ASP A 66 17.10 14.88 -12.97
C ASP A 66 17.98 13.67 -12.67
N VAL A 67 17.48 12.47 -13.01
CA VAL A 67 18.20 11.21 -12.82
C VAL A 67 18.39 10.47 -14.14
N LYS A 68 19.45 9.67 -14.22
CA LYS A 68 19.80 8.86 -15.38
C LYS A 68 18.88 7.66 -15.56
N SER A 69 18.60 6.94 -14.46
CA SER A 69 17.74 5.76 -14.49
C SER A 69 17.11 5.47 -13.12
N VAL A 70 15.98 4.77 -13.14
CA VAL A 70 15.29 4.26 -11.96
C VAL A 70 15.01 2.78 -12.17
N HIS A 71 15.35 1.96 -11.18
CA HIS A 71 15.06 0.53 -11.16
C HIS A 71 14.26 0.18 -9.90
N VAL A 72 13.47 -0.90 -9.95
CA VAL A 72 12.85 -1.46 -8.76
C VAL A 72 13.59 -2.73 -8.38
N ILE A 73 14.14 -2.75 -7.18
CA ILE A 73 14.84 -3.90 -6.62
C ILE A 73 14.09 -4.43 -5.39
N GLY A 74 14.09 -5.73 -5.20
CA GLY A 74 13.36 -6.34 -4.09
C GLY A 74 13.49 -7.86 -4.05
N GLU A 75 12.74 -8.48 -3.16
CA GLU A 75 12.76 -9.94 -3.00
C GLU A 75 12.30 -10.69 -4.26
N PHE A 76 11.43 -10.09 -5.07
CA PHE A 76 10.94 -10.68 -6.33
C PHE A 76 12.00 -10.79 -7.43
N ASN A 77 13.13 -10.09 -7.32
CA ASN A 77 14.25 -10.15 -8.27
C ASN A 77 15.60 -10.38 -7.58
N ASN A 78 15.60 -10.89 -6.33
CA ASN A 78 16.80 -11.11 -5.52
C ASN A 78 17.68 -9.85 -5.36
N TRP A 79 17.05 -8.67 -5.32
CA TRP A 79 17.72 -7.37 -5.20
C TRP A 79 18.68 -7.05 -6.36
N ASP A 80 18.42 -7.62 -7.53
CA ASP A 80 19.23 -7.37 -8.73
C ASP A 80 19.09 -5.92 -9.21
N GLU A 81 20.17 -5.19 -9.15
CA GLU A 81 20.25 -3.77 -9.49
C GLU A 81 20.05 -3.47 -11.00
N GLN A 82 20.23 -4.48 -11.85
CA GLN A 82 20.08 -4.33 -13.30
C GLN A 82 18.69 -4.78 -13.79
N ALA A 83 17.95 -5.45 -12.94
CA ALA A 83 16.60 -5.90 -13.25
C ALA A 83 15.58 -4.75 -13.11
N ASN A 84 14.45 -4.92 -13.77
CA ASN A 84 13.25 -4.10 -13.60
C ASN A 84 13.47 -2.57 -13.74
N PRO A 85 14.06 -2.10 -14.86
CA PRO A 85 14.15 -0.67 -15.13
C PRO A 85 12.74 -0.10 -15.32
N LEU A 86 12.52 1.08 -14.76
CA LEU A 86 11.34 1.89 -15.02
C LEU A 86 11.56 2.77 -16.25
N VAL A 87 10.48 3.19 -16.87
CA VAL A 87 10.51 4.09 -18.03
C VAL A 87 9.87 5.44 -17.66
N PRO A 88 10.38 6.56 -18.19
CA PRO A 88 9.77 7.86 -17.92
C PRO A 88 8.40 7.96 -18.60
N VAL A 89 7.44 8.52 -17.87
CA VAL A 89 6.08 8.76 -18.35
C VAL A 89 6.06 10.08 -19.12
N HIS A 90 5.87 10.00 -20.42
CA HIS A 90 5.92 11.16 -21.31
C HIS A 90 7.21 12.00 -21.15
N THR A 91 7.07 13.31 -20.99
CA THR A 91 8.15 14.27 -20.73
C THR A 91 8.23 14.67 -19.27
N SER A 92 7.63 13.89 -18.38
CA SER A 92 7.64 14.15 -16.95
C SER A 92 8.83 13.49 -16.26
N SER A 93 9.06 13.87 -15.02
CA SER A 93 10.03 13.20 -14.14
C SER A 93 9.39 12.02 -13.36
N ILE A 94 8.24 11.54 -13.82
CA ILE A 94 7.59 10.34 -13.26
C ILE A 94 8.06 9.13 -14.04
N TRP A 95 8.41 8.08 -13.31
CA TRP A 95 8.88 6.80 -13.84
C TRP A 95 7.91 5.72 -13.50
N GLU A 96 7.59 4.84 -14.45
CA GLU A 96 6.68 3.71 -14.20
C GLU A 96 7.18 2.40 -14.83
N GLY A 97 6.68 1.28 -14.30
CA GLY A 97 6.92 -0.05 -14.85
C GLY A 97 6.08 -1.10 -14.19
N PHE A 98 5.91 -2.23 -14.88
CA PHE A 98 5.17 -3.39 -14.38
C PHE A 98 6.14 -4.55 -14.14
N ILE A 99 6.03 -5.17 -12.97
CA ILE A 99 6.86 -6.31 -12.58
C ILE A 99 5.97 -7.53 -12.41
N PRO A 100 6.05 -8.49 -13.34
CA PRO A 100 5.28 -9.73 -13.26
C PRO A 100 5.77 -10.60 -12.11
N GLY A 101 4.83 -11.28 -11.44
CA GLY A 101 5.15 -12.24 -10.39
C GLY A 101 5.55 -11.64 -9.04
N ALA A 102 5.65 -10.33 -8.91
CA ALA A 102 5.79 -9.69 -7.61
C ALA A 102 4.52 -9.93 -6.77
N GLU A 103 4.68 -10.19 -5.48
CA GLU A 103 3.60 -10.60 -4.58
C GLU A 103 3.48 -9.68 -3.36
N GLN A 104 2.29 -9.58 -2.79
CA GLN A 104 2.04 -8.83 -1.57
C GLN A 104 2.88 -9.37 -0.41
N GLY A 105 3.47 -8.46 0.35
CA GLY A 105 4.33 -8.77 1.50
C GLY A 105 5.82 -8.71 1.19
N GLN A 106 6.21 -8.74 -0.08
CA GLN A 106 7.62 -8.64 -0.47
C GLN A 106 8.19 -7.25 -0.24
N LEU A 107 9.47 -7.21 0.14
CA LEU A 107 10.23 -5.98 0.33
C LEU A 107 10.76 -5.44 -1.01
N TYR A 108 10.80 -4.11 -1.13
CA TYR A 108 11.37 -3.45 -2.30
C TYR A 108 11.95 -2.08 -1.98
N LYS A 109 12.81 -1.58 -2.88
CA LYS A 109 13.31 -0.21 -2.93
C LYS A 109 13.38 0.27 -4.37
N TYR A 110 13.44 1.58 -4.53
CA TYR A 110 13.90 2.19 -5.78
C TYR A 110 15.41 2.35 -5.75
N LEU A 111 16.08 1.87 -6.79
CA LEU A 111 17.47 2.17 -7.08
C LEU A 111 17.48 3.29 -8.12
N ILE A 112 18.00 4.43 -7.74
CA ILE A 112 18.07 5.63 -8.56
C ILE A 112 19.55 5.85 -8.91
N GLU A 113 19.88 5.93 -10.19
CA GLU A 113 21.20 6.33 -10.66
C GLU A 113 21.17 7.80 -11.06
N THR A 114 21.96 8.62 -10.39
CA THR A 114 22.09 10.05 -10.73
C THR A 114 22.85 10.26 -12.04
N ASN A 115 22.80 11.47 -12.58
CA ASN A 115 23.56 11.81 -13.79
C ASN A 115 25.08 11.73 -13.58
N GLU A 116 25.53 11.86 -12.34
CA GLU A 116 26.94 11.73 -11.92
C GLU A 116 27.35 10.26 -11.70
N GLY A 117 26.39 9.31 -11.77
CA GLY A 117 26.64 7.88 -11.59
C GLY A 117 26.56 7.41 -10.14
N GLU A 118 26.10 8.24 -9.23
CA GLU A 118 25.83 7.81 -7.84
C GLU A 118 24.58 6.93 -7.79
N LYS A 119 24.61 5.88 -6.96
CA LYS A 119 23.49 4.97 -6.71
C LYS A 119 22.82 5.28 -5.39
N LEU A 120 21.55 5.62 -5.45
CA LEU A 120 20.71 5.94 -4.27
C LEU A 120 19.64 4.85 -4.09
N TYR A 121 19.59 4.25 -2.90
CA TYR A 121 18.59 3.24 -2.53
C TYR A 121 17.50 3.90 -1.68
N LYS A 122 16.34 4.13 -2.26
CA LYS A 122 15.25 4.89 -1.62
C LYS A 122 14.02 4.03 -1.36
N ALA A 123 13.39 4.25 -0.20
CA ALA A 123 12.04 3.76 0.05
C ALA A 123 11.03 4.47 -0.87
N ASP A 124 9.90 3.82 -1.08
CA ASP A 124 8.79 4.42 -1.82
C ASP A 124 8.06 5.44 -0.94
N PRO A 125 7.98 6.73 -1.35
CA PRO A 125 7.27 7.73 -0.58
C PRO A 125 5.74 7.52 -0.53
N TYR A 126 5.20 6.67 -1.43
CA TYR A 126 3.80 6.32 -1.49
C TYR A 126 3.50 4.91 -0.97
N ALA A 127 4.47 4.25 -0.34
CA ALA A 127 4.25 2.91 0.21
C ALA A 127 3.16 2.90 1.28
N PHE A 128 2.22 1.97 1.19
CA PHE A 128 1.20 1.76 2.21
C PHE A 128 1.74 1.06 3.47
N LYS A 129 2.90 0.41 3.35
CA LYS A 129 3.55 -0.27 4.45
C LYS A 129 5.07 -0.17 4.31
N ALA A 130 5.75 0.07 5.41
CA ALA A 130 7.19 0.09 5.51
C ALA A 130 7.70 -1.12 6.30
N GLU A 131 8.95 -1.47 6.09
CA GLU A 131 9.68 -2.39 6.94
C GLU A 131 9.84 -1.82 8.36
N CYS A 132 9.91 -2.70 9.36
CA CYS A 132 10.18 -2.26 10.72
C CYS A 132 11.65 -1.81 10.86
N PRO A 133 11.93 -0.72 11.58
CA PRO A 133 13.30 -0.33 11.88
C PRO A 133 14.10 -1.47 12.53
N PRO A 134 15.41 -1.59 12.22
CA PRO A 134 16.26 -0.68 11.44
C PRO A 134 16.14 -0.86 9.92
N GLY A 135 15.27 -1.70 9.44
CA GLY A 135 15.00 -1.88 8.02
C GLY A 135 14.47 -0.58 7.39
N THR A 136 14.76 -0.38 6.11
CA THR A 136 14.41 0.85 5.38
C THR A 136 13.72 0.56 4.05
N ALA A 137 13.25 -0.67 3.83
CA ALA A 137 12.53 -1.02 2.63
C ALA A 137 11.04 -0.69 2.72
N SER A 138 10.41 -0.58 1.59
CA SER A 138 8.96 -0.56 1.44
C SER A 138 8.44 -1.98 1.29
N VAL A 139 7.17 -2.20 1.65
CA VAL A 139 6.50 -3.50 1.52
C VAL A 139 5.39 -3.39 0.50
N LEU A 140 5.31 -4.31 -0.46
CA LEU A 140 4.17 -4.42 -1.35
C LEU A 140 2.91 -4.71 -0.54
N TRP A 141 2.00 -3.75 -0.49
CA TRP A 141 0.80 -3.85 0.34
C TRP A 141 -0.42 -3.20 -0.31
N THR A 142 -1.60 -3.74 -0.03
CA THR A 142 -2.88 -3.14 -0.45
C THR A 142 -3.69 -2.75 0.77
N LEU A 143 -4.54 -1.75 0.61
CA LEU A 143 -5.52 -1.35 1.62
C LEU A 143 -6.85 -2.09 1.46
N ASP A 144 -6.93 -3.00 0.49
CA ASP A 144 -8.12 -3.78 0.21
C ASP A 144 -8.41 -4.81 1.31
N GLY A 145 -9.69 -5.14 1.44
CA GLY A 145 -10.15 -6.20 2.35
C GLY A 145 -10.58 -5.72 3.72
N TYR A 146 -10.25 -4.51 4.16
CA TYR A 146 -10.79 -3.95 5.38
C TYR A 146 -12.25 -3.54 5.19
N LYS A 147 -13.11 -4.00 6.07
CA LYS A 147 -14.54 -3.63 6.08
C LYS A 147 -14.78 -2.65 7.21
N TRP A 148 -15.04 -1.41 6.86
CA TRP A 148 -15.42 -0.38 7.82
C TRP A 148 -16.77 -0.71 8.46
N ASN A 149 -16.85 -0.68 9.78
CA ASN A 149 -18.10 -0.89 10.53
C ASN A 149 -18.52 0.42 11.21
N ASP A 150 -18.48 1.51 10.48
CA ASP A 150 -18.67 2.88 10.97
C ASP A 150 -19.88 3.61 10.35
N ALA A 151 -20.66 2.93 9.51
CA ALA A 151 -21.79 3.54 8.78
C ALA A 151 -22.80 4.26 9.73
N ALA A 152 -23.09 3.66 10.90
CA ALA A 152 -23.97 4.28 11.88
C ALA A 152 -23.37 5.55 12.49
N TRP A 153 -22.06 5.55 12.73
CA TRP A 153 -21.33 6.72 13.21
C TRP A 153 -21.28 7.83 12.15
N LEU A 154 -20.97 7.50 10.90
CA LEU A 154 -20.97 8.45 9.78
C LEU A 154 -22.33 9.12 9.61
N LYS A 155 -23.42 8.34 9.69
CA LYS A 155 -24.80 8.88 9.62
C LYS A 155 -25.09 9.87 10.75
N ARG A 156 -24.70 9.53 11.99
CA ARG A 156 -24.87 10.46 13.14
C ARG A 156 -24.02 11.71 12.95
N ARG A 157 -22.76 11.56 12.53
CA ARG A 157 -21.83 12.67 12.29
C ARG A 157 -22.37 13.66 11.25
N ALA A 158 -22.95 13.16 10.15
CA ALA A 158 -23.50 14.00 9.10
C ALA A 158 -24.69 14.89 9.58
N GLY A 159 -25.43 14.40 10.59
CA GLY A 159 -26.53 15.16 11.21
C GLY A 159 -26.09 16.07 12.37
N HIS A 160 -24.80 16.10 12.72
CA HIS A 160 -24.29 16.83 13.88
C HIS A 160 -23.68 18.18 13.45
N ASN A 161 -24.16 19.26 14.05
CA ASN A 161 -23.52 20.55 13.89
C ASN A 161 -22.43 20.72 14.97
N HIS A 162 -21.18 20.48 14.59
CA HIS A 162 -20.04 20.56 15.50
C HIS A 162 -19.84 21.93 16.15
N MET A 163 -20.31 22.99 15.47
CA MET A 163 -20.18 24.37 15.97
C MET A 163 -21.17 24.72 17.10
N SER A 164 -22.21 23.92 17.29
CA SER A 164 -23.25 24.10 18.32
C SER A 164 -23.23 23.09 19.44
N GLN A 165 -22.23 22.20 19.46
CA GLN A 165 -22.11 21.13 20.47
C GLN A 165 -20.79 21.27 21.23
N PRO A 166 -20.74 20.86 22.49
CA PRO A 166 -19.47 20.79 23.23
C PRO A 166 -18.54 19.80 22.56
N LEU A 167 -17.27 20.19 22.42
CA LEU A 167 -16.22 19.38 21.82
C LEU A 167 -15.17 19.08 22.91
N ASN A 168 -14.91 17.79 23.15
CA ASN A 168 -13.80 17.33 23.96
C ASN A 168 -12.70 16.81 23.03
N ILE A 169 -11.51 17.37 23.13
CA ILE A 169 -10.33 16.94 22.39
C ILE A 169 -9.42 16.22 23.37
N TYR A 170 -9.06 14.98 23.05
CA TYR A 170 -8.11 14.19 23.81
C TYR A 170 -6.96 13.80 22.89
N GLU A 171 -5.80 14.36 23.15
CA GLU A 171 -4.58 14.06 22.39
C GLU A 171 -3.84 12.89 23.03
N VAL A 172 -3.54 11.88 22.23
CA VAL A 172 -2.86 10.67 22.70
C VAL A 172 -1.74 10.27 21.74
N HIS A 173 -0.65 9.79 22.30
CA HIS A 173 0.37 9.05 21.56
C HIS A 173 0.04 7.57 21.65
N ILE A 174 -0.53 7.01 20.58
CA ILE A 174 -1.10 5.64 20.56
C ILE A 174 -0.05 4.60 20.99
N GLY A 175 1.19 4.73 20.50
CA GLY A 175 2.27 3.78 20.79
C GLY A 175 2.65 3.68 22.28
N SER A 176 2.38 4.72 23.08
CA SER A 176 2.68 4.77 24.51
C SER A 176 1.44 4.83 25.43
N TRP A 177 0.24 4.96 24.86
CA TRP A 177 -0.98 5.16 25.62
C TRP A 177 -1.34 3.98 26.53
N LYS A 178 -1.36 2.77 25.96
CA LYS A 178 -1.68 1.56 26.71
C LYS A 178 -1.05 0.35 26.01
N ARG A 179 -0.48 -0.55 26.82
CA ARG A 179 0.05 -1.83 26.36
C ARG A 179 -0.86 -2.96 26.81
N HIS A 180 -0.87 -4.05 26.06
CA HIS A 180 -1.46 -5.29 26.54
C HIS A 180 -0.63 -5.80 27.71
N GLY A 181 -1.28 -6.25 28.79
CA GLY A 181 -0.61 -6.72 30.00
C GLY A 181 0.30 -7.94 29.78
N ASP A 182 0.10 -8.67 28.69
CA ASP A 182 0.86 -9.84 28.29
C ASP A 182 2.02 -9.52 27.34
N ALA A 183 2.24 -8.24 26.99
CA ALA A 183 3.39 -7.87 26.19
C ALA A 183 4.67 -8.08 27.02
N PRO A 184 5.72 -8.72 26.46
CA PRO A 184 7.00 -8.89 27.15
C PRO A 184 7.49 -7.52 27.61
N GLN A 185 7.72 -7.40 28.93
CA GLN A 185 8.34 -6.20 29.49
C GLN A 185 9.83 -6.28 29.18
N GLY A 186 10.26 -5.62 28.10
CA GLY A 186 11.65 -5.46 27.76
C GLY A 186 12.08 -4.01 27.94
N GLU A 187 13.38 -3.79 28.08
CA GLU A 187 13.92 -2.46 27.98
C GLU A 187 13.75 -1.90 26.56
N PRO A 188 13.60 -0.60 26.40
CA PRO A 188 13.54 0.02 25.08
C PRO A 188 14.86 -0.25 24.34
N ASP A 189 14.78 -0.39 23.00
CA ASP A 189 15.94 -0.43 22.15
C ASP A 189 16.73 0.91 22.18
N GLU A 190 17.86 0.95 21.49
CA GLU A 190 18.71 2.16 21.41
C GLU A 190 17.98 3.39 20.80
N TYR A 191 16.81 3.20 20.20
CA TYR A 191 15.94 4.25 19.65
C TYR A 191 14.74 4.58 20.54
N GLY A 192 14.65 3.98 21.74
CA GLY A 192 13.55 4.19 22.68
C GLY A 192 12.28 3.39 22.36
N ASN A 193 12.33 2.43 21.43
CA ASN A 193 11.21 1.56 21.14
C ASN A 193 11.20 0.37 22.11
N TYR A 194 10.04 0.04 22.63
CA TYR A 194 9.91 -1.11 23.52
C TYR A 194 9.59 -2.36 22.73
N PRO A 195 10.27 -3.50 23.01
CA PRO A 195 9.93 -4.77 22.37
C PRO A 195 8.50 -5.17 22.72
N GLY A 196 7.72 -5.43 21.71
CA GLY A 196 6.34 -5.86 21.80
C GLY A 196 5.69 -5.75 20.42
N PRO A 197 4.70 -6.60 20.09
CA PRO A 197 4.02 -6.49 18.81
C PRO A 197 3.31 -5.14 18.77
N MET A 198 3.90 -4.19 18.08
CA MET A 198 3.16 -3.05 17.57
C MET A 198 2.35 -3.54 16.36
N ASP A 199 1.33 -4.32 16.63
CA ASP A 199 0.24 -4.49 15.70
C ASP A 199 -0.89 -3.59 16.20
N PRO A 200 -1.00 -2.34 15.71
CA PRO A 200 -2.09 -1.45 16.08
C PRO A 200 -3.45 -2.00 15.61
N PHE A 201 -3.43 -3.03 14.77
CA PHE A 201 -4.61 -3.73 14.28
C PHE A 201 -4.40 -5.23 14.49
N PRO A 202 -4.86 -5.80 15.61
CA PRO A 202 -4.80 -7.24 15.78
C PRO A 202 -5.49 -7.88 14.57
N ALA A 203 -4.76 -8.73 13.87
CA ALA A 203 -5.35 -9.55 12.83
C ALA A 203 -6.57 -10.23 13.43
N GLN A 204 -7.76 -10.00 12.88
CA GLN A 204 -8.94 -10.75 13.27
C GLN A 204 -8.65 -12.21 12.98
N ARG A 205 -8.22 -12.95 14.02
CA ARG A 205 -8.20 -14.40 13.95
C ARG A 205 -9.65 -14.82 13.84
N GLY A 206 -10.01 -15.29 12.65
CA GLY A 206 -11.30 -15.87 12.39
C GLY A 206 -11.55 -17.01 13.39
N ALA A 207 -12.67 -16.94 14.09
CA ALA A 207 -13.30 -18.06 14.73
C ALA A 207 -14.10 -18.85 13.68
#